data_072204e4dd39587955c414accc08b525
#
_entry.id   072204e4dd39587955c414accc08b525
#
_cell.length_a   1.000
_cell.length_b   1.000
_cell.length_c   1.000
_cell.angle_alpha   90.00
_cell.angle_beta   90.00
_cell.angle_gamma   90.00
#
_symmetry.space_group_name_H-M   'P 1'
#
loop_
_entity.id
_entity.type
_entity.pdbx_description
1 polymer ?
#
loop_
_entity_poly.entity_id
_entity_poly.type
_entity_poly.pdbx_seq_one_letter_code
_entity_poly.pdbx_strand_id
1 'polypeptide(L)'
;IPFIFDIFIELSEDYNIKFIRIPYELKYFNSRKLINFISPNVIKNCLLNYLSKYNSSKMEKHKIYRNDYFIGVLASGNMDAEDVRLALSKINKYARPKSVEILFHPGGVAHKKSVDWTNNNMFRAYYSSDFRRKEKKCLKGAELRKIVKHYETIFSNQ
;
A
#
# COMPACT_ATOMS: atom_id res chain seq x y z
N ILE A 1 11.67 -10.07 -7.74
CA ILE A 1 12.60 -10.91 -8.49
C ILE A 1 12.08 -10.95 -9.92
N PRO A 2 12.87 -10.52 -10.95
CA PRO A 2 12.40 -10.42 -12.33
C PRO A 2 11.75 -11.70 -12.86
N PHE A 3 12.36 -12.84 -12.65
CA PHE A 3 11.85 -14.14 -13.09
C PHE A 3 10.45 -14.48 -12.54
N ILE A 4 10.21 -14.21 -11.26
CA ILE A 4 8.88 -14.44 -10.66
C ILE A 4 7.83 -13.54 -11.30
N PHE A 5 8.21 -12.33 -11.68
CA PHE A 5 7.29 -11.41 -12.32
C PHE A 5 6.94 -11.86 -13.75
N ASP A 6 7.86 -12.49 -14.46
CA ASP A 6 7.59 -13.06 -15.79
C ASP A 6 6.54 -14.17 -15.71
N ILE A 7 6.69 -15.10 -14.76
CA ILE A 7 5.67 -16.12 -14.48
C ILE A 7 4.31 -15.48 -14.13
N PHE A 8 4.34 -14.38 -13.36
CA PHE A 8 3.12 -13.68 -12.97
C PHE A 8 2.41 -13.06 -14.19
N ILE A 9 3.15 -12.55 -15.15
CA ILE A 9 2.60 -12.04 -16.42
C ILE A 9 1.96 -13.16 -17.22
N GLU A 10 2.65 -14.29 -17.42
CA GLU A 10 2.13 -15.46 -18.13
C GLU A 10 0.82 -15.95 -17.48
N LEU A 11 0.82 -16.17 -16.18
CA LEU A 11 -0.40 -16.57 -15.46
C LEU A 11 -1.52 -15.52 -15.58
N SER A 12 -1.18 -14.23 -15.64
CA SER A 12 -2.19 -13.19 -15.79
C SER A 12 -2.88 -13.25 -17.15
N GLU A 13 -2.19 -13.65 -18.20
CA GLU A 13 -2.78 -13.89 -19.51
C GLU A 13 -3.67 -15.14 -19.48
N ASP A 14 -3.18 -16.25 -18.94
CA ASP A 14 -3.90 -17.52 -18.85
C ASP A 14 -5.23 -17.38 -18.07
N TYR A 15 -5.19 -16.64 -16.96
CA TYR A 15 -6.35 -16.42 -16.09
C TYR A 15 -7.13 -15.13 -16.40
N ASN A 16 -6.79 -14.42 -17.47
CA ASN A 16 -7.43 -13.16 -17.89
C ASN A 16 -7.42 -12.07 -16.80
N ILE A 17 -6.35 -11.99 -16.04
CA ILE A 17 -6.15 -10.95 -15.01
C ILE A 17 -5.78 -9.64 -15.70
N LYS A 18 -6.66 -8.64 -15.61
CA LYS A 18 -6.50 -7.36 -16.31
C LYS A 18 -5.72 -6.31 -15.51
N PHE A 19 -5.58 -6.48 -14.20
CA PHE A 19 -4.95 -5.50 -13.33
C PHE A 19 -3.95 -6.15 -12.38
N ILE A 20 -2.73 -5.60 -12.33
CA ILE A 20 -1.70 -6.00 -11.37
C ILE A 20 -1.23 -4.77 -10.60
N ARG A 21 -1.21 -4.86 -9.28
CA ARG A 21 -0.66 -3.82 -8.40
C ARG A 21 0.83 -3.63 -8.60
N ILE A 22 1.25 -2.38 -8.75
CA ILE A 22 2.66 -1.97 -8.75
C ILE A 22 2.93 -1.06 -7.54
N PRO A 23 3.79 -1.45 -6.60
CA PRO A 23 4.06 -0.70 -5.38
C PRO A 23 5.06 0.45 -5.61
N TYR A 24 4.77 1.33 -6.59
CA TYR A 24 5.58 2.51 -6.87
C TYR A 24 5.13 3.68 -6.02
N GLU A 25 5.90 4.04 -4.98
CA GLU A 25 5.58 5.06 -4.01
C GLU A 25 6.62 6.18 -3.98
N LEU A 26 6.19 7.41 -4.23
CA LEU A 26 7.05 8.59 -4.13
C LEU A 26 7.44 8.85 -2.67
N LYS A 27 8.71 9.19 -2.44
CA LYS A 27 9.18 9.60 -1.11
C LYS A 27 8.54 10.92 -0.70
N TYR A 28 7.90 10.94 0.45
CA TYR A 28 7.37 12.14 1.10
C TYR A 28 7.96 12.30 2.51
N PHE A 29 7.87 13.49 3.05
CA PHE A 29 8.43 13.81 4.36
C PHE A 29 7.31 14.11 5.36
N ASN A 30 7.25 13.35 6.45
CA ASN A 30 6.38 13.61 7.58
C ASN A 30 7.23 14.01 8.79
N SER A 31 7.28 15.31 9.10
CA SER A 31 8.07 15.85 10.20
C SER A 31 7.69 15.30 11.58
N ARG A 32 6.46 14.79 11.72
CA ARG A 32 5.99 14.16 12.97
C ARG A 32 6.52 12.72 13.15
N LYS A 33 7.14 12.14 12.13
CA LYS A 33 7.59 10.74 12.10
C LYS A 33 9.01 10.62 11.54
N LEU A 34 9.93 11.41 12.08
CA LEU A 34 11.33 11.44 11.63
C LEU A 34 12.00 10.06 11.60
N ILE A 35 11.64 9.19 12.55
CA ILE A 35 12.15 7.82 12.63
C ILE A 35 11.84 6.98 11.38
N ASN A 36 10.80 7.34 10.61
CA ASN A 36 10.44 6.62 9.39
C ASN A 36 11.52 6.77 8.30
N PHE A 37 12.39 7.78 8.38
CA PHE A 37 13.50 7.98 7.42
C PHE A 37 14.65 7.00 7.60
N ILE A 38 14.79 6.43 8.79
CA ILE A 38 15.86 5.47 9.13
C ILE A 38 15.26 4.04 9.18
N SER A 39 13.99 3.91 8.86
CA SER A 39 13.28 2.64 8.96
C SER A 39 13.62 1.68 7.80
N PRO A 40 13.53 0.36 8.01
CA PRO A 40 13.64 -0.63 6.94
C PRO A 40 12.67 -0.39 5.78
N ASN A 41 11.58 0.35 6.01
CA ASN A 41 10.59 0.67 4.98
C ASN A 41 11.18 1.59 3.88
N VAL A 42 12.16 2.42 4.20
CA VAL A 42 12.85 3.25 3.19
C VAL A 42 13.64 2.37 2.23
N ILE A 43 14.34 1.36 2.74
CA ILE A 43 15.08 0.40 1.91
C ILE A 43 14.11 -0.39 1.04
N LYS A 44 13.00 -0.88 1.63
CA LYS A 44 11.94 -1.57 0.89
C LYS A 44 11.35 -0.69 -0.21
N ASN A 45 11.07 0.58 0.09
CA ASN A 45 10.56 1.54 -0.88
C ASN A 45 11.53 1.72 -2.06
N CYS A 46 12.84 1.88 -1.80
CA CYS A 46 13.84 2.00 -2.85
C CYS A 46 13.85 0.77 -3.77
N LEU A 47 13.89 -0.43 -3.16
CA LEU A 47 13.89 -1.70 -3.89
C LEU A 47 12.59 -1.89 -4.70
N LEU A 48 11.44 -1.66 -4.08
CA LEU A 48 10.14 -1.79 -4.74
C LEU A 48 10.00 -0.79 -5.88
N ASN A 49 10.45 0.44 -5.72
CA ASN A 49 10.43 1.45 -6.78
C ASN A 49 11.30 1.06 -7.97
N TYR A 50 12.49 0.50 -7.71
CA TYR A 50 13.36 -0.01 -8.76
C TYR A 50 12.68 -1.15 -9.54
N LEU A 51 12.16 -2.14 -8.83
CA LEU A 51 11.45 -3.27 -9.44
C LEU A 51 10.17 -2.83 -10.15
N SER A 52 9.44 -1.87 -9.60
CA SER A 52 8.22 -1.30 -10.22
C SER A 52 8.51 -0.67 -11.57
N LYS A 53 9.57 0.13 -11.67
CA LYS A 53 9.99 0.73 -12.95
C LYS A 53 10.37 -0.33 -13.98
N TYR A 54 11.14 -1.32 -13.56
CA TYR A 54 11.56 -2.42 -14.43
C TYR A 54 10.37 -3.23 -14.95
N ASN A 55 9.41 -3.53 -14.08
CA ASN A 55 8.25 -4.36 -14.41
C ASN A 55 7.16 -3.60 -15.19
N SER A 56 7.05 -2.29 -15.01
CA SER A 56 6.03 -1.48 -15.71
C SER A 56 6.07 -1.61 -17.22
N SER A 57 7.28 -1.61 -17.82
CA SER A 57 7.46 -1.75 -19.27
C SER A 57 7.01 -3.12 -19.80
N LYS A 58 7.11 -4.17 -18.98
CA LYS A 58 6.62 -5.51 -19.32
C LYS A 58 5.10 -5.54 -19.34
N MET A 59 4.44 -4.97 -18.32
CA MET A 59 2.97 -4.91 -18.25
C MET A 59 2.36 -4.18 -19.43
N GLU A 60 2.97 -3.09 -19.88
CA GLU A 60 2.51 -2.33 -21.04
C GLU A 60 2.51 -3.18 -22.31
N LYS A 61 3.54 -4.01 -22.52
CA LYS A 61 3.61 -4.95 -23.67
C LYS A 61 2.48 -5.99 -23.66
N HIS A 62 2.08 -6.43 -22.47
CA HIS A 62 1.02 -7.44 -22.28
C HIS A 62 -0.37 -6.85 -22.04
N LYS A 63 -0.54 -5.51 -22.21
CA LYS A 63 -1.82 -4.79 -22.03
C LYS A 63 -2.46 -5.01 -20.65
N ILE A 64 -1.64 -5.19 -19.63
CA ILE A 64 -2.07 -5.36 -18.23
C ILE A 64 -2.10 -3.97 -17.58
N TYR A 65 -3.24 -3.60 -17.00
CA TYR A 65 -3.41 -2.34 -16.29
C TYR A 65 -2.71 -2.37 -14.93
N ARG A 66 -2.35 -1.20 -14.42
CA ARG A 66 -1.73 -1.02 -13.10
C ARG A 66 -2.15 0.31 -12.49
N ASN A 67 -1.94 0.44 -11.19
CA ASN A 67 -1.97 1.76 -10.54
C ASN A 67 -0.76 2.60 -10.98
N ASP A 68 -0.95 3.92 -11.11
CA ASP A 68 0.15 4.85 -11.41
C ASP A 68 1.06 5.03 -10.19
N TYR A 69 0.44 5.19 -9.01
CA TYR A 69 1.14 5.35 -7.74
C TYR A 69 0.55 4.47 -6.65
N PHE A 70 1.38 4.21 -5.65
CA PHE A 70 1.04 3.45 -4.47
C PHE A 70 1.37 4.26 -3.21
N ILE A 71 0.58 4.12 -2.16
CA ILE A 71 0.83 4.69 -0.84
C ILE A 71 0.63 3.57 0.18
N GLY A 72 1.66 3.27 0.98
CA GLY A 72 1.53 2.24 2.02
C GLY A 72 2.81 1.47 2.34
N VAL A 73 3.93 1.71 1.64
CA VAL A 73 5.22 1.11 1.94
C VAL A 73 5.96 1.90 3.02
N LEU A 74 6.12 3.22 2.83
CA LEU A 74 6.92 4.08 3.72
C LEU A 74 6.34 4.15 5.14
N ALA A 75 5.03 4.27 5.25
CA ALA A 75 4.32 4.33 6.53
C ALA A 75 3.69 2.99 6.94
N SER A 76 4.09 1.89 6.32
CA SER A 76 3.50 0.55 6.57
C SER A 76 3.46 0.21 8.05
N GLY A 77 2.28 -0.14 8.53
CA GLY A 77 2.03 -0.49 9.93
C GLY A 77 1.78 0.72 10.85
N ASN A 78 1.99 1.95 10.41
CA ASN A 78 1.77 3.17 11.20
C ASN A 78 1.24 4.33 10.37
N MET A 79 0.45 4.02 9.33
CA MET A 79 -0.09 5.03 8.44
C MET A 79 -1.25 5.79 9.07
N ASP A 80 -1.25 7.11 8.90
CA ASP A 80 -2.34 8.00 9.33
C ASP A 80 -2.78 8.93 8.18
N ALA A 81 -3.79 9.75 8.44
CA ALA A 81 -4.36 10.66 7.45
C ALA A 81 -3.32 11.69 6.94
N GLU A 82 -2.40 12.12 7.80
CA GLU A 82 -1.34 13.06 7.41
C GLU A 82 -0.35 12.43 6.43
N ASP A 83 0.02 11.16 6.62
CA ASP A 83 0.86 10.44 5.65
C ASP A 83 0.19 10.39 4.28
N VAL A 84 -1.11 10.08 4.23
CA VAL A 84 -1.88 10.06 2.98
C VAL A 84 -1.92 11.45 2.34
N ARG A 85 -2.19 12.49 3.11
CA ARG A 85 -2.22 13.88 2.64
C ARG A 85 -0.90 14.30 2.01
N LEU A 86 0.21 14.02 2.69
CA LEU A 86 1.55 14.36 2.23
C LEU A 86 1.93 13.60 0.96
N ALA A 87 1.63 12.29 0.92
CA ALA A 87 1.89 11.46 -0.25
C ALA A 87 1.09 11.94 -1.46
N LEU A 88 -0.22 12.18 -1.32
CA LEU A 88 -1.07 12.71 -2.39
C LEU A 88 -0.62 14.11 -2.85
N SER A 89 -0.27 14.99 -1.93
CA SER A 89 0.28 16.32 -2.26
C SER A 89 1.56 16.20 -3.08
N LYS A 90 2.44 15.25 -2.73
CA LYS A 90 3.66 14.98 -3.49
C LYS A 90 3.34 14.47 -4.89
N ILE A 91 2.42 13.52 -5.00
CA ILE A 91 1.99 12.95 -6.29
C ILE A 91 1.42 14.05 -7.20
N ASN A 92 0.48 14.85 -6.69
CA ASN A 92 -0.19 15.91 -7.45
C ASN A 92 0.78 17.00 -7.94
N LYS A 93 1.89 17.21 -7.22
CA LYS A 93 2.93 18.17 -7.64
C LYS A 93 3.71 17.70 -8.88
N TYR A 94 3.89 16.38 -9.04
CA TYR A 94 4.76 15.83 -10.09
C TYR A 94 4.00 15.26 -11.28
N ALA A 95 2.77 14.86 -11.09
CA ALA A 95 1.99 14.20 -12.11
C ALA A 95 0.48 14.42 -11.92
N ARG A 96 -0.28 14.12 -12.98
CA ARG A 96 -1.73 13.96 -12.89
C ARG A 96 -2.04 12.46 -13.02
N PRO A 97 -1.99 11.69 -11.91
CA PRO A 97 -2.20 10.26 -11.96
C PRO A 97 -3.64 9.94 -12.35
N LYS A 98 -3.82 8.86 -13.08
CA LYS A 98 -5.14 8.28 -13.35
C LYS A 98 -5.63 7.47 -12.15
N SER A 99 -4.69 6.83 -11.44
CA SER A 99 -5.02 6.00 -10.29
C SER A 99 -3.93 6.02 -9.21
N VAL A 100 -4.37 6.06 -7.95
CA VAL A 100 -3.50 5.93 -6.77
C VAL A 100 -4.11 4.88 -5.85
N GLU A 101 -3.35 3.86 -5.54
CA GLU A 101 -3.76 2.85 -4.56
C GLU A 101 -3.22 3.19 -3.17
N ILE A 102 -4.08 3.11 -2.16
CA ILE A 102 -3.71 3.35 -0.76
C ILE A 102 -3.94 2.07 0.04
N LEU A 103 -2.87 1.49 0.58
CA LEU A 103 -2.92 0.26 1.35
C LEU A 103 -2.81 0.53 2.85
N PHE A 104 -3.84 0.14 3.59
CA PHE A 104 -3.83 0.09 5.04
C PHE A 104 -3.77 -1.35 5.54
N HIS A 105 -3.24 -1.52 6.75
CA HIS A 105 -3.18 -2.82 7.42
C HIS A 105 -3.96 -2.77 8.75
N PRO A 106 -5.28 -2.63 8.72
CA PRO A 106 -6.07 -2.52 9.94
C PRO A 106 -6.01 -3.80 10.77
N GLY A 107 -6.05 -3.64 12.07
CA GLY A 107 -6.12 -4.75 13.01
C GLY A 107 -7.05 -4.45 14.18
N GLY A 108 -7.10 -5.33 15.15
CA GLY A 108 -8.01 -5.20 16.29
C GLY A 108 -7.62 -6.06 17.47
N VAL A 109 -8.58 -6.31 18.34
CA VAL A 109 -8.39 -7.22 19.48
C VAL A 109 -8.53 -8.66 18.97
N ALA A 110 -7.52 -9.49 19.22
CA ALA A 110 -7.57 -10.91 18.92
C ALA A 110 -8.42 -11.62 19.99
N HIS A 111 -9.68 -11.90 19.70
CA HIS A 111 -10.55 -12.68 20.56
C HIS A 111 -10.27 -14.17 20.38
N LYS A 112 -10.05 -14.89 21.49
CA LYS A 112 -9.78 -16.34 21.50
C LYS A 112 -10.87 -17.18 20.82
N LYS A 113 -12.12 -16.68 20.76
CA LYS A 113 -13.27 -17.42 20.22
C LYS A 113 -13.42 -17.36 18.70
N SER A 114 -12.77 -16.42 18.02
CA SER A 114 -12.99 -16.19 16.58
C SER A 114 -11.92 -16.82 15.68
N VAL A 115 -10.74 -17.06 16.21
CA VAL A 115 -9.61 -17.65 15.47
C VAL A 115 -8.74 -18.43 16.44
N ASP A 116 -8.33 -19.62 16.06
CA ASP A 116 -7.33 -20.36 16.82
C ASP A 116 -5.93 -19.74 16.65
N TRP A 117 -5.54 -18.94 17.64
CA TRP A 117 -4.24 -18.29 17.70
C TRP A 117 -3.20 -19.10 18.48
N THR A 118 -3.57 -20.33 18.94
CA THR A 118 -2.77 -21.10 19.90
C THR A 118 -1.37 -21.40 19.41
N ASN A 119 -1.19 -21.55 18.11
CA ASN A 119 0.09 -21.91 17.51
C ASN A 119 0.85 -20.72 16.89
N ASN A 120 0.36 -19.48 17.00
CA ASN A 120 0.99 -18.35 16.33
C ASN A 120 0.93 -17.03 17.13
N ASN A 121 1.66 -16.99 18.24
CA ASN A 121 1.79 -15.81 19.09
C ASN A 121 2.30 -14.57 18.33
N MET A 122 3.14 -14.76 17.32
CA MET A 122 3.69 -13.67 16.51
C MET A 122 2.59 -13.04 15.64
N PHE A 123 1.72 -13.85 15.04
CA PHE A 123 0.59 -13.37 14.25
C PHE A 123 -0.44 -12.64 15.12
N ARG A 124 -0.69 -13.15 16.32
CA ARG A 124 -1.58 -12.51 17.31
C ARG A 124 -1.04 -11.15 17.73
N ALA A 125 0.26 -11.05 18.08
CA ALA A 125 0.90 -9.80 18.47
C ALA A 125 0.87 -8.78 17.32
N TYR A 126 1.15 -9.23 16.10
CA TYR A 126 1.10 -8.41 14.90
C TYR A 126 -0.33 -7.86 14.64
N TYR A 127 -1.36 -8.72 14.67
CA TYR A 127 -2.74 -8.32 14.44
C TYR A 127 -3.28 -7.33 15.48
N SER A 128 -2.94 -7.54 16.77
CA SER A 128 -3.41 -6.74 17.90
C SER A 128 -2.50 -5.57 18.26
N SER A 129 -1.48 -5.28 17.47
CA SER A 129 -0.55 -4.17 17.73
C SER A 129 -1.26 -2.81 17.72
N ASP A 130 -0.75 -1.86 18.49
CA ASP A 130 -1.27 -0.49 18.55
C ASP A 130 -1.23 0.20 17.19
N PHE A 131 -0.20 -0.06 16.41
CA PHE A 131 -0.06 0.47 15.06
C PHE A 131 -1.24 0.06 14.16
N ARG A 132 -1.65 -1.20 14.23
CA ARG A 132 -2.79 -1.71 13.46
C ARG A 132 -4.13 -1.14 13.92
N ARG A 133 -4.30 -0.94 15.22
CA ARG A 133 -5.47 -0.25 15.78
C ARG A 133 -5.52 1.22 15.33
N LYS A 134 -4.36 1.87 15.26
CA LYS A 134 -4.22 3.24 14.77
C LYS A 134 -4.63 3.37 13.30
N GLU A 135 -4.17 2.48 12.43
CA GLU A 135 -4.59 2.45 11.03
C GLU A 135 -6.08 2.18 10.88
N LYS A 136 -6.65 1.27 11.67
CA LYS A 136 -8.11 1.04 11.70
C LYS A 136 -8.89 2.29 12.11
N LYS A 137 -8.38 3.04 13.10
CA LYS A 137 -8.98 4.32 13.53
C LYS A 137 -8.90 5.37 12.41
N CYS A 138 -7.77 5.43 11.71
CA CYS A 138 -7.58 6.32 10.57
C CYS A 138 -8.60 6.04 9.46
N LEU A 139 -8.80 4.79 9.06
CA LEU A 139 -9.78 4.39 8.04
C LEU A 139 -11.21 4.81 8.38
N LYS A 140 -11.58 4.78 9.66
CA LYS A 140 -12.90 5.21 10.15
C LYS A 140 -13.00 6.73 10.36
N GLY A 141 -11.89 7.43 10.30
CA GLY A 141 -11.78 8.86 10.65
C GLY A 141 -12.36 9.78 9.59
N ALA A 142 -12.95 10.90 10.05
CA ALA A 142 -13.45 11.94 9.17
C ALA A 142 -12.33 12.68 8.40
N GLU A 143 -11.13 12.72 8.95
CA GLU A 143 -9.97 13.37 8.34
C GLU A 143 -9.57 12.70 7.03
N LEU A 144 -9.40 11.37 7.03
CA LEU A 144 -9.10 10.62 5.81
C LEU A 144 -10.21 10.80 4.76
N ARG A 145 -11.48 10.74 5.19
CA ARG A 145 -12.62 10.96 4.29
C ARG A 145 -12.59 12.35 3.62
N LYS A 146 -12.22 13.39 4.36
CA LYS A 146 -12.05 14.75 3.80
C LYS A 146 -10.94 14.80 2.75
N ILE A 147 -9.81 14.13 3.01
CA ILE A 147 -8.68 14.09 2.08
C ILE A 147 -9.08 13.41 0.78
N VAL A 148 -9.77 12.27 0.85
CA VAL A 148 -10.12 11.48 -0.35
C VAL A 148 -11.43 11.92 -1.03
N LYS A 149 -12.20 12.83 -0.41
CA LYS A 149 -13.49 13.28 -0.94
C LYS A 149 -13.43 13.88 -2.35
N HIS A 150 -12.30 14.46 -2.72
CA HIS A 150 -12.09 15.07 -4.04
C HIS A 150 -11.62 14.08 -5.11
N TYR A 151 -11.46 12.82 -4.75
CA TYR A 151 -11.06 11.73 -5.65
C TYR A 151 -12.25 10.79 -5.85
N GLU A 152 -12.43 10.33 -7.07
CA GLU A 152 -13.34 9.22 -7.32
C GLU A 152 -12.79 7.97 -6.64
N THR A 153 -13.55 7.41 -5.70
CA THR A 153 -13.10 6.25 -4.93
C THR A 153 -13.72 5.00 -5.51
N ILE A 154 -12.89 4.15 -6.08
CA ILE A 154 -13.29 2.82 -6.55
C ILE A 154 -12.97 1.82 -5.43
N PHE A 155 -14.00 1.26 -4.81
CA PHE A 155 -13.84 0.14 -3.89
C PHE A 155 -13.89 -1.15 -4.71
N SER A 156 -12.76 -1.86 -4.83
CA SER A 156 -12.80 -3.23 -5.33
C SER A 156 -13.44 -4.11 -4.26
N ASN A 157 -14.66 -4.57 -4.48
CA ASN A 157 -15.22 -5.68 -3.72
C ASN A 157 -14.37 -6.91 -4.04
N GLN A 158 -13.53 -7.30 -3.12
CA GLN A 158 -12.87 -8.61 -3.09
C GLN A 158 -13.81 -9.62 -2.47
#